data_5852a31c68940aa3a76c58b85568b2e4
#
_entry.id   5852a31c68940aa3a76c58b85568b2e4
#
_cell.length_a   1.000
_cell.length_b   1.000
_cell.length_c   1.000
_cell.angle_alpha   90.00
_cell.angle_beta   90.00
_cell.angle_gamma   90.00
#
_symmetry.space_group_name_H-M   'P 1'
#
loop_
_entity.id
_entity.type
_entity.pdbx_description
1 polymer ?
#
loop_
_entity_poly.entity_id
_entity_poly.type
_entity_poly.pdbx_seq_one_letter_code
_entity_poly.pdbx_strand_id
1 'polypeptide(L)'
;MWTDPIGMPNSAKFLNVVGVGYCRVGEEGVQHALKDIERRCGRIRPSGRLGVIPLDADLLFYDDHFCHEKDWERDYILKLVRQMEVFFTDEDRAMLADKIVLKP
;
A
#
# COMPACT_ATOMS: atom_id res chain seq x y z
N MET A 1 -8.31 -0.25 7.00
CA MET A 1 -8.17 -1.23 8.11
C MET A 1 -7.22 -0.68 9.16
N TRP A 2 -7.61 -0.74 10.40
CA TRP A 2 -6.79 -0.21 11.49
C TRP A 2 -5.82 -1.27 12.00
N THR A 3 -4.56 -0.90 12.17
CA THR A 3 -3.54 -1.78 12.72
C THR A 3 -2.68 -1.03 13.73
N ASP A 4 -2.04 -1.76 14.65
CA ASP A 4 -1.09 -1.16 15.57
C ASP A 4 0.23 -0.90 14.85
N PRO A 5 0.92 0.21 15.19
CA PRO A 5 2.23 0.48 14.62
C PRO A 5 3.24 -0.60 15.01
N ILE A 6 4.06 -0.99 14.05
CA ILE A 6 5.14 -1.95 14.29
C ILE A 6 6.16 -1.29 15.21
N GLY A 7 6.48 -1.94 16.32
CA GLY A 7 7.46 -1.41 17.26
C GLY A 7 6.95 -0.30 18.17
N MET A 8 5.67 0.04 18.08
CA MET A 8 5.06 1.09 18.89
C MET A 8 3.67 0.67 19.36
N PRO A 9 3.56 -0.40 20.16
CA PRO A 9 2.27 -1.02 20.47
C PRO A 9 1.31 -0.12 21.28
N ASN A 10 1.82 0.89 21.93
CA ASN A 10 0.98 1.79 22.74
C ASN A 10 0.64 3.09 22.03
N SER A 11 1.00 3.21 20.75
CA SER A 11 0.69 4.39 19.96
C SER A 11 -0.69 4.28 19.32
N ALA A 12 -1.16 5.39 18.73
CA ALA A 12 -2.41 5.38 17.97
C ALA A 12 -2.33 4.37 16.83
N LYS A 13 -3.46 3.76 16.53
CA LYS A 13 -3.52 2.78 15.43
C LYS A 13 -3.40 3.47 14.08
N PHE A 14 -2.80 2.78 13.13
CA PHE A 14 -2.78 3.22 11.75
C PHE A 14 -4.07 2.84 11.03
N LEU A 15 -4.56 3.72 10.19
CA LEU A 15 -5.60 3.39 9.23
C LEU A 15 -4.92 2.98 7.92
N ASN A 16 -5.14 1.75 7.49
CA ASN A 16 -4.58 1.22 6.26
C ASN A 16 -5.65 1.16 5.17
N VAL A 17 -5.30 1.65 3.99
CA VAL A 17 -6.20 1.69 2.84
C VAL A 17 -5.42 1.19 1.62
N VAL A 18 -6.05 0.40 0.79
CA VAL A 18 -5.50 -0.03 -0.50
C VAL A 18 -6.38 0.54 -1.60
N GLY A 19 -5.77 1.08 -2.63
CA GLY A 19 -6.46 1.59 -3.79
C GLY A 19 -5.92 0.97 -5.07
N VAL A 20 -6.70 1.07 -6.13
CA VAL A 20 -6.32 0.64 -7.48
C VAL A 20 -6.49 1.84 -8.40
N GLY A 21 -5.54 2.05 -9.28
CA GLY A 21 -5.61 3.14 -10.24
C GLY A 21 -4.96 2.78 -11.55
N TYR A 22 -5.20 3.61 -12.54
CA TYR A 22 -4.59 3.48 -13.84
C TYR A 22 -3.88 4.79 -14.16
N CYS A 23 -2.69 4.69 -14.76
CA CYS A 23 -1.91 5.87 -15.10
C CYS A 23 -1.10 5.63 -16.35
N ARG A 24 -0.56 6.71 -16.91
CA ARG A 24 0.29 6.66 -18.10
C ARG A 24 1.76 6.86 -17.79
N VAL A 25 2.08 7.12 -16.52
CA VAL A 25 3.47 7.25 -16.11
C VAL A 25 4.00 5.87 -15.73
N GLY A 26 5.30 5.69 -15.85
CA GLY A 26 5.91 4.41 -15.49
C GLY A 26 5.96 4.20 -13.98
N GLU A 27 6.43 3.04 -13.57
CA GLU A 27 6.52 2.65 -12.17
C GLU A 27 7.28 3.67 -11.33
N GLU A 28 8.43 4.14 -11.82
CA GLU A 28 9.22 5.15 -11.12
C GLU A 28 8.45 6.44 -10.93
N GLY A 29 7.70 6.85 -11.94
CA GLY A 29 6.87 8.06 -11.86
C GLY A 29 5.81 7.94 -10.80
N VAL A 30 5.17 6.77 -10.68
CA VAL A 30 4.18 6.51 -9.65
C VAL A 30 4.83 6.55 -8.26
N GLN A 31 5.98 5.91 -8.10
CA GLN A 31 6.69 5.92 -6.82
C GLN A 31 7.10 7.33 -6.40
N HIS A 32 7.57 8.13 -7.34
CA HIS A 32 7.89 9.54 -7.06
C HIS A 32 6.67 10.32 -6.64
N ALA A 33 5.54 10.11 -7.30
CA ALA A 33 4.29 10.80 -6.96
C ALA A 33 3.82 10.42 -5.55
N LEU A 34 3.93 9.15 -5.18
CA LEU A 34 3.54 8.70 -3.85
C LEU A 34 4.42 9.32 -2.77
N LYS A 35 5.72 9.37 -2.98
CA LYS A 35 6.64 9.98 -2.02
C LYS A 35 6.44 11.50 -1.93
N ASP A 36 6.07 12.13 -3.02
CA ASP A 36 5.75 13.55 -3.04
C ASP A 36 4.50 13.84 -2.20
N ILE A 37 3.49 12.98 -2.33
CA ILE A 37 2.28 13.09 -1.51
C ILE A 37 2.61 12.93 -0.03
N GLU A 38 3.46 11.97 0.34
CA GLU A 38 3.90 11.80 1.71
C GLU A 38 4.54 13.08 2.26
N ARG A 39 5.42 13.70 1.50
CA ARG A 39 6.06 14.94 1.90
C ARG A 39 5.06 16.06 2.10
N ARG A 40 4.10 16.19 1.21
CA ARG A 40 3.06 17.22 1.31
C ARG A 40 2.18 17.02 2.52
N CYS A 41 2.05 15.78 3.00
CA CYS A 41 1.31 15.47 4.21
C CYS A 41 2.15 15.59 5.48
N GLY A 42 3.35 16.16 5.40
CA GLY A 42 4.17 16.44 6.56
C GLY A 42 5.09 15.33 7.01
N ARG A 43 5.30 14.30 6.18
CA ARG A 43 6.14 13.17 6.56
C ARG A 43 7.61 13.56 6.76
N ILE A 44 8.08 14.57 6.07
CA ILE A 44 9.47 14.97 6.17
C ILE A 44 9.83 15.66 7.46
N ARG A 45 8.89 16.02 8.27
CA ARG A 45 9.13 16.80 9.31
C ARG A 45 9.79 16.14 10.29
N PRO A 46 10.91 16.47 10.70
CA PRO A 46 11.41 16.15 12.01
C PRO A 46 10.58 16.97 12.98
N SER A 47 9.38 16.58 13.13
CA SER A 47 8.48 17.30 14.02
C SER A 47 8.90 17.21 15.47
N GLY A 48 9.85 16.34 15.76
CA GLY A 48 10.24 16.07 17.12
C GLY A 48 9.23 15.23 17.87
N ARG A 49 8.21 14.76 17.19
CA ARG A 49 7.17 13.93 17.80
C ARG A 49 7.42 12.48 17.43
N LEU A 50 7.87 11.72 18.40
CA LEU A 50 8.08 10.30 18.22
C LEU A 50 6.74 9.59 17.96
N GLY A 51 6.75 8.66 17.03
CA GLY A 51 5.57 7.86 16.73
C GLY A 51 4.55 8.49 15.82
N VAL A 52 4.82 9.69 15.30
CA VAL A 52 3.89 10.34 14.37
C VAL A 52 4.32 10.06 12.94
N ILE A 53 3.48 9.37 12.19
CA ILE A 53 3.67 9.12 10.76
C ILE A 53 2.36 9.55 10.09
N PRO A 54 2.30 10.78 9.55
CA PRO A 54 1.06 11.32 8.99
C PRO A 54 0.54 10.51 7.80
N LEU A 55 1.43 10.07 6.94
CA LEU A 55 1.06 9.27 5.77
C LEU A 55 2.25 8.45 5.31
N ASP A 56 1.99 7.19 4.99
CA ASP A 56 2.94 6.31 4.36
C ASP A 56 2.24 5.69 3.14
N ALA A 57 2.76 5.95 1.96
CA ALA A 57 2.14 5.53 0.71
C ALA A 57 3.12 4.71 -0.12
N ASP A 58 2.78 3.47 -0.38
CA ASP A 58 3.63 2.53 -1.09
C ASP A 58 2.91 1.91 -2.28
N LEU A 59 3.67 1.68 -3.34
CA LEU A 59 3.20 0.95 -4.50
C LEU A 59 3.37 -0.54 -4.25
N LEU A 60 2.29 -1.30 -4.33
CA LEU A 60 2.33 -2.75 -4.07
C LEU A 60 2.43 -3.58 -5.35
N PHE A 61 1.83 -3.12 -6.42
CA PHE A 61 1.78 -3.87 -7.68
C PHE A 61 1.65 -2.91 -8.84
N TYR A 62 2.48 -3.07 -9.85
CA TYR A 62 2.43 -2.27 -11.07
C TYR A 62 2.53 -3.21 -12.28
N ASP A 63 1.48 -3.23 -13.10
CA ASP A 63 1.33 -4.11 -14.26
C ASP A 63 1.53 -5.59 -13.92
N ASP A 64 2.73 -6.10 -14.03
CA ASP A 64 3.05 -7.49 -13.73
C ASP A 64 4.12 -7.62 -12.64
N HIS A 65 4.35 -6.56 -11.90
CA HIS A 65 5.48 -6.46 -10.98
C HIS A 65 5.03 -6.20 -9.56
N PHE A 66 5.37 -7.11 -8.66
CA PHE A 66 5.12 -6.94 -7.23
C PHE A 66 6.20 -6.07 -6.61
N CYS A 67 5.77 -5.10 -5.82
CA CYS A 67 6.65 -4.21 -5.08
C CYS A 67 6.45 -4.44 -3.58
N HIS A 68 7.42 -4.08 -2.77
CA HIS A 68 7.34 -4.24 -1.32
C HIS A 68 6.96 -5.67 -0.92
N GLU A 69 7.77 -6.63 -1.32
CA GLU A 69 7.50 -8.06 -1.14
C GLU A 69 7.09 -8.44 0.28
N LYS A 70 7.71 -7.82 1.28
CA LYS A 70 7.40 -8.13 2.68
C LYS A 70 5.99 -7.72 3.08
N ASP A 71 5.44 -6.69 2.46
CA ASP A 71 4.08 -6.24 2.76
C ASP A 71 3.06 -7.28 2.31
N TRP A 72 3.37 -8.04 1.27
CA TRP A 72 2.49 -9.09 0.77
C TRP A 72 2.38 -10.29 1.72
N GLU A 73 3.21 -10.35 2.73
CA GLU A 73 3.15 -11.37 3.77
C GLU A 73 2.18 -11.00 4.89
N ARG A 74 1.70 -9.77 4.92
CA ARG A 74 0.82 -9.28 5.98
C ARG A 74 -0.63 -9.60 5.68
N ASP A 75 -1.33 -10.21 6.63
CA ASP A 75 -2.73 -10.60 6.46
C ASP A 75 -3.63 -9.44 6.07
N TYR A 76 -3.44 -8.28 6.68
CA TYR A 76 -4.32 -7.15 6.39
C TYR A 76 -4.12 -6.62 4.96
N ILE A 77 -2.91 -6.70 4.43
CA ILE A 77 -2.63 -6.30 3.04
C ILE A 77 -3.39 -7.25 2.09
N LEU A 78 -3.28 -8.55 2.32
CA LEU A 78 -3.97 -9.53 1.48
C LEU A 78 -5.49 -9.34 1.51
N LYS A 79 -6.04 -9.06 2.68
CA LYS A 79 -7.48 -8.81 2.82
C LYS A 79 -7.91 -7.56 2.08
N LEU A 80 -7.14 -6.47 2.21
CA LEU A 80 -7.47 -5.20 1.55
C LEU A 80 -7.35 -5.32 0.04
N VAL A 81 -6.31 -5.97 -0.46
CA VAL A 81 -6.14 -6.18 -1.90
C VAL A 81 -7.29 -7.02 -2.46
N ARG A 82 -7.70 -8.06 -1.74
CA ARG A 82 -8.82 -8.89 -2.16
C ARG A 82 -10.12 -8.09 -2.27
N GLN A 83 -10.34 -7.11 -1.41
CA GLN A 83 -11.52 -6.27 -1.48
C GLN A 83 -11.59 -5.43 -2.77
N MET A 84 -10.45 -5.25 -3.43
CA MET A 84 -10.36 -4.49 -4.67
C MET A 84 -10.51 -5.36 -5.92
N GLU A 85 -10.79 -6.66 -5.77
CA GLU A 85 -10.75 -7.60 -6.89
C GLU A 85 -11.71 -7.26 -8.03
N VAL A 86 -12.81 -6.55 -7.73
CA VAL A 86 -13.76 -6.14 -8.77
C VAL A 86 -13.15 -5.18 -9.79
N PHE A 87 -12.06 -4.53 -9.44
CA PHE A 87 -11.37 -3.58 -10.32
C PHE A 87 -10.22 -4.21 -11.09
N PHE A 88 -9.94 -5.49 -10.86
CA PHE A 88 -8.82 -6.15 -11.52
C PHE A 88 -9.21 -6.63 -12.90
N THR A 89 -8.29 -6.48 -13.86
CA THR A 89 -8.41 -7.11 -15.16
C THR A 89 -8.16 -8.61 -15.02
N ASP A 90 -8.47 -9.39 -16.05
CA ASP A 90 -8.18 -10.83 -16.03
C ASP A 90 -6.67 -11.08 -15.89
N GLU A 91 -5.86 -10.24 -16.50
CA GLU A 91 -4.40 -10.33 -16.38
C GLU A 91 -3.94 -10.06 -14.95
N ASP A 92 -4.49 -9.03 -14.32
CA ASP A 92 -4.18 -8.71 -12.94
C ASP A 92 -4.56 -9.87 -12.01
N ARG A 93 -5.73 -10.46 -12.23
CA ARG A 93 -6.20 -11.57 -11.41
C ARG A 93 -5.27 -12.77 -11.53
N ALA A 94 -4.82 -13.06 -12.74
CA ALA A 94 -3.88 -14.17 -12.97
C ALA A 94 -2.57 -13.96 -12.21
N MET A 95 -2.04 -12.74 -12.24
CA MET A 95 -0.79 -12.42 -11.55
C MET A 95 -0.97 -12.42 -10.03
N LEU A 96 -2.04 -11.80 -9.55
CA LEU A 96 -2.29 -11.67 -8.12
C LEU A 96 -2.68 -12.98 -7.45
N ALA A 97 -3.16 -13.95 -8.22
CA ALA A 97 -3.50 -15.27 -7.70
C ALA A 97 -2.31 -16.00 -7.07
N ASP A 98 -1.09 -15.61 -7.42
CA ASP A 98 0.10 -16.17 -6.79
C ASP A 98 0.27 -15.71 -5.34
N LYS A 99 -0.34 -14.60 -4.97
CA LYS A 99 -0.19 -14.01 -3.64
C LYS A 99 -1.45 -14.11 -2.80
N ILE A 100 -2.62 -14.07 -3.42
CA ILE A 100 -3.89 -14.04 -2.70
C ILE A 100 -4.89 -15.00 -3.36
N VAL A 101 -5.86 -15.44 -2.56
CA VAL A 101 -6.95 -16.27 -3.08
C VAL A 101 -8.07 -15.34 -3.55
N LEU A 102 -8.38 -15.39 -4.83
CA LEU A 102 -9.44 -14.59 -5.43
C LEU A 102 -10.65 -15.46 -5.71
N LYS A 103 -11.81 -14.83 -5.69
CA LYS A 103 -13.04 -15.54 -6.05
C LYS A 103 -13.06 -15.82 -7.55
N PRO A 104 -13.57 -16.97 -7.96
CA PRO A 104 -13.66 -17.31 -9.37
C PRO A 104 -14.59 -16.38 -10.15
#